data_f6182451749e6d0116d5aff9848ccf30
#
_entry.id   f6182451749e6d0116d5aff9848ccf30
#
_cell.length_a   1.000
_cell.length_b   1.000
_cell.length_c   1.000
_cell.angle_alpha   90.00
_cell.angle_beta   90.00
_cell.angle_gamma   90.00
#
_symmetry.space_group_name_H-M   'P 1'
#
loop_
_entity.id
_entity.type
_entity.pdbx_description
1 polymer ?
#
loop_
_entity_poly.entity_id
_entity_poly.type
_entity_poly.pdbx_seq_one_letter_code
_entity_poly.pdbx_strand_id
1 'polypeptide(L)'
;NDYQIILKYTIKDILSNCISFNENPFHSTGPSKPDNKYFIYTGNTNFGVQNLEYDGYTKDWLMAVYKGEKPNFPNYSYYIIDGKTKPEIKKIQQYSDELYYNLLSLKKLPYSDSLTPGFNFERGQEGIYSFDNGYFYIAKSKRSEDLGWYAQIDMYKISYDSKNIFEKVVY
;
A
#
# COMPACT_ATOMS: atom_id res chain seq x y z
N ASN A 1 10.42 8.03 5.58
CA ASN A 1 9.80 8.67 4.40
C ASN A 1 8.44 9.22 4.79
N ASP A 2 8.21 10.51 4.51
CA ASP A 2 6.94 11.16 4.87
C ASP A 2 5.87 10.93 3.80
N TYR A 3 6.30 10.64 2.55
CA TYR A 3 5.42 10.30 1.44
C TYR A 3 5.72 8.91 0.92
N GLN A 4 4.65 8.16 0.63
CA GLN A 4 4.71 6.96 -0.19
C GLN A 4 4.56 7.34 -1.65
N ILE A 5 5.17 6.54 -2.52
CA ILE A 5 5.15 6.78 -3.97
C ILE A 5 4.56 5.54 -4.65
N ILE A 6 3.53 5.76 -5.48
CA ILE A 6 2.94 4.74 -6.33
C ILE A 6 3.18 5.11 -7.79
N LEU A 7 3.73 4.19 -8.55
CA LEU A 7 3.95 4.33 -9.98
C LEU A 7 2.86 3.56 -10.73
N LYS A 8 2.28 4.20 -11.74
CA LYS A 8 1.31 3.58 -12.64
C LYS A 8 1.94 3.37 -14.00
N TYR A 9 1.81 2.15 -14.52
CA TYR A 9 2.20 1.77 -15.88
C TYR A 9 1.01 1.13 -16.59
N THR A 10 0.90 1.33 -17.91
CA THR A 10 -0.04 0.54 -18.70
C THR A 10 0.52 -0.85 -18.94
N ILE A 11 -0.37 -1.84 -19.04
CA ILE A 11 0.03 -3.21 -19.41
C ILE A 11 0.71 -3.22 -20.78
N LYS A 12 0.24 -2.38 -21.71
CA LYS A 12 0.83 -2.23 -23.03
C LYS A 12 2.30 -1.83 -22.95
N ASP A 13 2.64 -0.83 -22.12
CA ASP A 13 4.02 -0.36 -21.98
C ASP A 13 4.90 -1.39 -21.30
N ILE A 14 4.38 -2.10 -20.29
CA ILE A 14 5.10 -3.22 -19.68
C ILE A 14 5.40 -4.29 -20.72
N LEU A 15 4.40 -4.75 -21.48
CA LEU A 15 4.57 -5.83 -22.47
C LEU A 15 5.49 -5.42 -23.64
N SER A 16 5.44 -4.15 -24.09
CA SER A 16 6.32 -3.68 -25.17
C SER A 16 7.79 -3.57 -24.76
N ASN A 17 8.09 -3.57 -23.47
CA ASN A 17 9.44 -3.53 -22.91
C ASN A 17 9.89 -4.88 -22.32
N CYS A 18 9.10 -5.94 -22.49
CA CYS A 18 9.52 -7.29 -22.09
C CYS A 18 10.62 -7.80 -22.99
N ILE A 19 11.69 -8.34 -22.37
CA ILE A 19 12.76 -9.06 -23.07
C ILE A 19 12.92 -10.46 -22.47
N SER A 20 13.57 -11.34 -23.22
CA SER A 20 13.94 -12.68 -22.73
C SER A 20 14.88 -12.60 -21.54
N PHE A 21 14.69 -13.47 -20.55
CA PHE A 21 15.64 -13.62 -19.42
C PHE A 21 17.08 -13.96 -19.84
N ASN A 22 17.28 -14.47 -21.07
CA ASN A 22 18.57 -14.80 -21.60
C ASN A 22 19.33 -13.59 -22.16
N GLU A 23 18.65 -12.43 -22.25
CA GLU A 23 19.27 -11.20 -22.72
C GLU A 23 19.92 -10.46 -21.56
N ASN A 24 21.14 -10.00 -21.74
CA ASN A 24 21.93 -9.29 -20.74
C ASN A 24 21.96 -7.78 -21.08
N PRO A 25 21.87 -6.86 -20.10
CA PRO A 25 21.89 -7.08 -18.65
C PRO A 25 20.47 -7.25 -18.05
N PHE A 26 20.36 -8.15 -17.08
CA PHE A 26 19.17 -8.25 -16.23
C PHE A 26 18.90 -6.90 -15.53
N HIS A 27 17.63 -6.61 -15.22
CA HIS A 27 17.19 -5.44 -14.46
C HIS A 27 17.33 -4.07 -15.15
N SER A 28 17.77 -4.03 -16.40
CA SER A 28 17.84 -2.77 -17.18
C SER A 28 16.68 -2.60 -18.16
N THR A 29 15.67 -3.46 -18.09
CA THR A 29 14.55 -3.50 -19.02
C THR A 29 13.25 -3.11 -18.34
N GLY A 30 12.36 -2.56 -19.12
CA GLY A 30 11.07 -2.05 -18.67
C GLY A 30 10.83 -0.63 -19.16
N PRO A 31 9.64 -0.07 -18.94
CA PRO A 31 9.32 1.31 -19.30
C PRO A 31 10.27 2.28 -18.58
N SER A 32 10.85 3.21 -19.32
CA SER A 32 11.78 4.20 -18.77
C SER A 32 11.12 5.23 -17.86
N LYS A 33 9.80 5.41 -18.01
CA LYS A 33 9.01 6.35 -17.22
C LYS A 33 7.62 5.75 -16.92
N PRO A 34 7.06 5.99 -15.73
CA PRO A 34 5.68 5.65 -15.44
C PRO A 34 4.72 6.58 -16.20
N ASP A 35 3.51 6.10 -16.53
CA ASP A 35 2.43 6.94 -17.06
C ASP A 35 1.99 8.00 -16.05
N ASN A 36 1.97 7.61 -14.78
CA ASN A 36 1.68 8.52 -13.67
C ASN A 36 2.49 8.15 -12.43
N LYS A 37 2.76 9.17 -11.63
CA LYS A 37 3.38 9.06 -10.32
C LYS A 37 2.50 9.74 -9.30
N TYR A 38 2.12 9.00 -8.26
CA TYR A 38 1.26 9.47 -7.19
C TYR A 38 2.01 9.49 -5.87
N PHE A 39 1.64 10.46 -5.03
CA PHE A 39 2.21 10.64 -3.70
C PHE A 39 1.11 10.53 -2.65
N ILE A 40 1.41 9.91 -1.52
CA ILE A 40 0.51 9.74 -0.40
C ILE A 40 1.25 10.17 0.86
N TYR A 41 0.72 11.16 1.57
CA TYR A 41 1.29 11.60 2.83
C TYR A 41 0.94 10.61 3.94
N THR A 42 1.92 9.95 4.51
CA THR A 42 1.78 9.00 5.64
C THR A 42 2.48 9.47 6.90
N GLY A 43 3.17 10.61 6.83
CA GLY A 43 3.90 11.20 7.94
C GLY A 43 5.21 10.52 8.27
N ASN A 44 5.25 9.21 8.45
CA ASN A 44 6.49 8.47 8.65
C ASN A 44 6.32 6.98 8.47
N THR A 45 7.13 6.39 7.60
CA THR A 45 7.23 4.95 7.42
C THR A 45 8.69 4.56 7.23
N ASN A 46 9.03 3.32 7.59
CA ASN A 46 10.27 2.69 7.16
C ASN A 46 10.07 2.03 5.80
N PHE A 47 11.09 1.99 4.97
CA PHE A 47 11.17 1.32 3.66
C PHE A 47 10.14 1.80 2.64
N GLY A 48 8.96 1.83 2.71
CA GLY A 48 7.95 2.18 1.69
C GLY A 48 6.79 1.20 1.66
N VAL A 49 6.01 1.24 0.59
CA VAL A 49 4.87 0.34 0.40
C VAL A 49 5.37 -1.09 0.21
N GLN A 50 4.88 -1.99 1.06
CA GLN A 50 5.19 -3.41 0.98
C GLN A 50 4.15 -4.17 0.17
N ASN A 51 2.88 -3.75 0.31
CA ASN A 51 1.78 -4.32 -0.45
C ASN A 51 0.73 -3.26 -0.75
N LEU A 52 0.13 -3.35 -1.92
CA LEU A 52 -0.92 -2.46 -2.37
C LEU A 52 -1.99 -3.29 -3.07
N GLU A 53 -3.19 -3.34 -2.52
CA GLU A 53 -4.30 -4.12 -3.03
C GLU A 53 -5.53 -3.25 -3.26
N TYR A 54 -6.15 -3.39 -4.43
CA TYR A 54 -7.43 -2.75 -4.74
C TYR A 54 -8.58 -3.67 -4.34
N ASP A 55 -9.57 -3.11 -3.65
CA ASP A 55 -10.80 -3.82 -3.33
C ASP A 55 -11.98 -3.27 -4.13
N GLY A 56 -12.52 -4.08 -5.02
CA GLY A 56 -13.66 -3.73 -5.85
C GLY A 56 -14.96 -3.50 -5.09
N TYR A 57 -15.11 -4.03 -3.87
CA TYR A 57 -16.29 -3.83 -3.02
C TYR A 57 -16.30 -2.42 -2.40
N THR A 58 -15.23 -2.01 -1.74
CA THR A 58 -15.12 -0.68 -1.12
C THR A 58 -14.73 0.41 -2.12
N LYS A 59 -14.13 0.03 -3.25
CA LYS A 59 -13.50 0.93 -4.25
C LYS A 59 -12.28 1.67 -3.72
N ASP A 60 -11.62 1.13 -2.72
CA ASP A 60 -10.44 1.71 -2.08
C ASP A 60 -9.20 0.86 -2.34
N TRP A 61 -8.03 1.44 -2.06
CA TRP A 61 -6.76 0.72 -2.10
C TRP A 61 -6.25 0.52 -0.67
N LEU A 62 -5.91 -0.70 -0.34
CA LEU A 62 -5.31 -1.06 0.95
C LEU A 62 -3.79 -1.06 0.80
N MET A 63 -3.12 -0.30 1.64
CA MET A 63 -1.68 -0.09 1.58
C MET A 63 -1.03 -0.55 2.89
N ALA A 64 -0.29 -1.65 2.85
CA ALA A 64 0.52 -2.14 3.96
C ALA A 64 1.94 -1.57 3.87
N VAL A 65 2.47 -1.10 5.00
CA VAL A 65 3.80 -0.52 5.12
C VAL A 65 4.51 -1.04 6.37
N TYR A 66 5.83 -0.94 6.43
CA TYR A 66 6.53 -1.02 7.71
C TYR A 66 6.41 0.33 8.42
N LYS A 67 5.82 0.30 9.61
CA LYS A 67 5.61 1.51 10.41
C LYS A 67 6.94 2.21 10.74
N GLY A 68 6.90 3.53 10.80
CA GLY A 68 8.01 4.34 11.25
C GLY A 68 8.14 4.35 12.77
N GLU A 69 9.12 5.12 13.26
CA GLU A 69 9.44 5.22 14.69
C GLU A 69 9.58 6.67 15.15
N LYS A 70 9.17 7.66 14.33
CA LYS A 70 9.22 9.07 14.75
C LYS A 70 8.25 9.34 15.89
N PRO A 71 8.70 9.94 17.01
CA PRO A 71 7.88 10.08 18.22
C PRO A 71 6.64 10.96 18.05
N ASN A 72 6.63 11.86 17.09
CA ASN A 72 5.52 12.81 16.88
C ASN A 72 4.52 12.36 15.79
N PHE A 73 4.58 11.10 15.38
CA PHE A 73 3.71 10.52 14.36
C PHE A 73 3.00 9.29 14.90
N PRO A 74 1.78 8.99 14.41
CA PRO A 74 1.04 7.78 14.82
C PRO A 74 1.76 6.47 14.45
N ASN A 75 2.61 6.50 13.42
CA ASN A 75 3.40 5.35 12.95
C ASN A 75 2.54 4.11 12.65
N TYR A 76 1.49 4.28 11.86
CA TYR A 76 0.62 3.18 11.45
C TYR A 76 1.33 2.22 10.49
N SER A 77 0.90 0.94 10.52
CA SER A 77 1.34 -0.08 9.58
C SER A 77 0.40 -0.27 8.38
N TYR A 78 -0.77 0.39 8.41
CA TYR A 78 -1.76 0.33 7.36
C TYR A 78 -2.42 1.67 7.07
N TYR A 79 -2.66 1.91 5.80
CA TYR A 79 -3.39 3.07 5.29
C TYR A 79 -4.39 2.63 4.23
N ILE A 80 -5.51 3.34 4.12
CA ILE A 80 -6.48 3.13 3.06
C ILE A 80 -6.51 4.39 2.19
N ILE A 81 -6.25 4.21 0.91
CA ILE A 81 -6.35 5.28 -0.07
C ILE A 81 -7.80 5.32 -0.54
N ASP A 82 -8.42 6.48 -0.46
CA ASP A 82 -9.78 6.70 -0.95
C ASP A 82 -9.81 6.66 -2.48
N GLY A 83 -10.22 5.53 -3.03
CA GLY A 83 -10.30 5.33 -4.48
C GLY A 83 -11.43 6.10 -5.16
N LYS A 84 -12.34 6.74 -4.40
CA LYS A 84 -13.43 7.57 -4.91
C LYS A 84 -13.03 9.04 -5.07
N THR A 85 -11.98 9.46 -4.36
CA THR A 85 -11.46 10.84 -4.42
C THR A 85 -10.42 10.96 -5.53
N LYS A 86 -10.60 11.94 -6.41
CA LYS A 86 -9.62 12.23 -7.46
C LYS A 86 -8.32 12.76 -6.86
N PRO A 87 -7.16 12.43 -7.44
CA PRO A 87 -5.89 13.01 -7.02
C PRO A 87 -5.92 14.55 -7.06
N GLU A 88 -5.36 15.18 -6.05
CA GLU A 88 -5.13 16.63 -6.05
C GLU A 88 -3.75 16.95 -6.61
N ILE A 89 -3.67 18.01 -7.42
CA ILE A 89 -2.39 18.48 -7.97
C ILE A 89 -1.87 19.59 -7.09
N LYS A 90 -0.81 19.31 -6.32
CA LYS A 90 -0.22 20.24 -5.35
C LYS A 90 1.31 20.18 -5.36
N LYS A 91 1.94 21.28 -4.91
CA LYS A 91 3.36 21.29 -4.55
C LYS A 91 3.57 20.54 -3.23
N ILE A 92 4.64 19.78 -3.15
CA ILE A 92 5.09 19.14 -1.90
C ILE A 92 6.16 20.05 -1.29
N GLN A 93 5.84 20.69 -0.17
CA GLN A 93 6.73 21.69 0.48
C GLN A 93 8.13 21.15 0.83
N GLN A 94 8.26 19.84 1.04
CA GLN A 94 9.54 19.20 1.36
C GLN A 94 10.46 19.06 0.14
N TYR A 95 9.93 19.21 -1.06
CA TYR A 95 10.73 19.19 -2.28
C TYR A 95 11.07 20.62 -2.70
N SER A 96 12.34 20.88 -2.91
CA SER A 96 12.84 22.19 -3.32
C SER A 96 12.56 22.54 -4.77
N ASP A 97 12.01 21.59 -5.53
CA ASP A 97 11.60 21.84 -6.91
C ASP A 97 10.25 22.58 -6.95
N GLU A 98 10.02 23.31 -8.01
CA GLU A 98 8.78 24.04 -8.26
C GLU A 98 7.69 23.15 -8.90
N LEU A 99 7.82 21.81 -8.80
CA LEU A 99 6.95 20.87 -9.48
C LEU A 99 5.64 20.63 -8.71
N TYR A 100 4.62 20.29 -9.47
CA TYR A 100 3.32 19.85 -8.97
C TYR A 100 3.22 18.34 -9.04
N TYR A 101 2.62 17.74 -8.02
CA TYR A 101 2.52 16.30 -7.84
C TYR A 101 1.07 15.86 -7.68
N ASN A 102 0.73 14.67 -8.17
CA ASN A 102 -0.56 14.05 -7.93
C ASN A 102 -0.59 13.45 -6.52
N LEU A 103 -1.36 14.05 -5.62
CA LEU A 103 -1.55 13.57 -4.26
C LEU A 103 -2.83 12.77 -4.15
N LEU A 104 -2.72 11.55 -3.62
CA LEU A 104 -3.85 10.70 -3.27
C LEU A 104 -4.29 10.99 -1.83
N SER A 105 -5.59 10.97 -1.62
CA SER A 105 -6.18 11.16 -0.30
C SER A 105 -6.28 9.86 0.47
N LEU A 106 -5.92 9.89 1.74
CA LEU A 106 -6.22 8.80 2.66
C LEU A 106 -7.68 8.86 3.09
N LYS A 107 -8.29 7.69 3.24
CA LYS A 107 -9.65 7.56 3.76
C LYS A 107 -9.69 7.89 5.24
N LYS A 108 -10.60 8.78 5.62
CA LYS A 108 -10.85 9.05 7.04
C LYS A 108 -11.48 7.84 7.70
N LEU A 109 -10.89 7.42 8.81
CA LEU A 109 -11.38 6.32 9.63
C LEU A 109 -11.82 6.87 10.99
N PRO A 110 -12.89 6.32 11.62
CA PRO A 110 -13.46 6.88 12.86
C PRO A 110 -12.49 6.98 14.03
N TYR A 111 -11.48 6.11 14.07
CA TYR A 111 -10.55 5.95 15.19
C TYR A 111 -9.10 6.25 14.82
N SER A 112 -8.87 6.96 13.72
CA SER A 112 -7.52 7.29 13.25
C SER A 112 -7.17 8.75 13.46
N ASP A 113 -5.90 9.08 13.34
CA ASP A 113 -5.41 10.45 13.33
C ASP A 113 -6.02 11.24 12.16
N SER A 114 -6.26 12.54 12.36
CA SER A 114 -6.92 13.37 11.35
C SER A 114 -6.02 13.79 10.20
N LEU A 115 -4.70 13.86 10.41
CA LEU A 115 -3.74 14.27 9.40
C LEU A 115 -3.24 13.11 8.55
N THR A 116 -2.99 11.97 9.20
CA THR A 116 -2.49 10.75 8.57
C THR A 116 -3.37 9.57 8.97
N PRO A 117 -4.65 9.53 8.51
CA PRO A 117 -5.57 8.49 8.92
C PRO A 117 -5.08 7.11 8.50
N GLY A 118 -4.87 6.25 9.48
CA GLY A 118 -4.38 4.89 9.32
C GLY A 118 -4.70 4.04 10.54
N PHE A 119 -4.21 2.83 10.58
CA PHE A 119 -4.39 1.90 11.70
C PHE A 119 -3.24 0.91 11.80
N ASN A 120 -3.13 0.24 12.94
CA ASN A 120 -2.15 -0.82 13.13
C ASN A 120 -2.78 -2.18 12.85
N PHE A 121 -2.12 -2.94 11.97
CA PHE A 121 -2.47 -4.32 11.70
C PHE A 121 -1.18 -5.09 11.38
N GLU A 122 -0.93 -6.18 12.10
CA GLU A 122 0.36 -6.88 12.08
C GLU A 122 0.46 -7.95 10.97
N ARG A 123 -0.19 -7.72 9.83
CA ARG A 123 -0.21 -8.65 8.70
C ARG A 123 -0.32 -7.87 7.39
N GLY A 124 -0.11 -8.55 6.26
CA GLY A 124 -0.35 -8.00 4.94
C GLY A 124 0.85 -7.36 4.27
N GLN A 125 1.97 -7.19 4.98
CA GLN A 125 3.22 -6.78 4.37
C GLN A 125 3.73 -7.83 3.37
N GLU A 126 3.47 -9.12 3.65
CA GLU A 126 3.84 -10.26 2.80
C GLU A 126 2.81 -10.57 1.71
N GLY A 127 1.55 -10.21 1.92
CA GLY A 127 0.50 -10.45 0.94
C GLY A 127 -0.89 -10.07 1.42
N ILE A 128 -1.64 -9.43 0.51
CA ILE A 128 -3.05 -9.12 0.63
C ILE A 128 -3.70 -9.53 -0.68
N TYR A 129 -4.84 -10.17 -0.61
CA TYR A 129 -5.67 -10.50 -1.76
C TYR A 129 -7.13 -10.22 -1.45
N SER A 130 -7.76 -9.33 -2.21
CA SER A 130 -9.18 -9.03 -2.12
C SER A 130 -10.00 -10.01 -2.97
N PHE A 131 -11.15 -10.42 -2.45
CA PHE A 131 -12.18 -11.13 -3.22
C PHE A 131 -13.22 -10.21 -3.84
N ASP A 132 -13.03 -8.89 -3.77
CA ASP A 132 -13.95 -7.86 -4.26
C ASP A 132 -15.37 -7.94 -3.66
N ASN A 133 -15.51 -8.52 -2.49
CA ASN A 133 -16.77 -8.69 -1.76
C ASN A 133 -16.66 -8.35 -0.27
N GLY A 134 -15.57 -7.66 0.13
CA GLY A 134 -15.28 -7.27 1.51
C GLY A 134 -14.54 -8.35 2.32
N TYR A 135 -14.16 -9.47 1.70
CA TYR A 135 -13.31 -10.50 2.31
C TYR A 135 -11.93 -10.50 1.68
N PHE A 136 -10.94 -10.91 2.48
CA PHE A 136 -9.53 -10.87 2.12
C PHE A 136 -8.79 -12.10 2.62
N TYR A 137 -7.85 -12.61 1.84
CA TYR A 137 -6.74 -13.38 2.38
C TYR A 137 -5.60 -12.45 2.73
N ILE A 138 -5.09 -12.55 3.96
CA ILE A 138 -4.00 -11.72 4.44
C ILE A 138 -2.91 -12.62 5.04
N ALA A 139 -1.69 -12.45 4.54
CA ALA A 139 -0.54 -13.23 4.93
C ALA A 139 0.24 -12.58 6.07
N LYS A 140 0.90 -13.42 6.87
CA LYS A 140 1.94 -13.06 7.83
C LYS A 140 3.05 -14.09 7.80
N SER A 141 4.28 -13.65 7.67
CA SER A 141 5.46 -14.51 7.81
C SER A 141 5.60 -15.01 9.24
N LYS A 142 5.92 -16.27 9.36
CA LYS A 142 6.26 -16.93 10.62
C LYS A 142 7.52 -17.78 10.45
N ARG A 143 8.17 -18.06 11.55
CA ARG A 143 9.29 -18.99 11.61
C ARG A 143 9.05 -20.02 12.69
N SER A 144 9.31 -21.27 12.39
CA SER A 144 9.41 -22.36 13.37
C SER A 144 10.73 -23.11 13.20
N GLU A 145 11.10 -23.90 14.21
CA GLU A 145 12.30 -24.73 14.17
C GLU A 145 12.17 -25.84 13.09
N ASP A 146 10.97 -26.43 12.98
CA ASP A 146 10.72 -27.55 12.07
C ASP A 146 10.53 -27.14 10.60
N LEU A 147 9.81 -26.02 10.36
CA LEU A 147 9.41 -25.59 9.00
C LEU A 147 10.28 -24.48 8.42
N GLY A 148 11.18 -23.87 9.23
CA GLY A 148 11.87 -22.66 8.83
C GLY A 148 10.90 -21.47 8.67
N TRP A 149 11.07 -20.68 7.61
CA TRP A 149 10.16 -19.58 7.27
C TRP A 149 8.94 -20.11 6.50
N TYR A 150 7.74 -19.71 6.92
CA TYR A 150 6.49 -20.01 6.24
C TYR A 150 5.51 -18.84 6.33
N ALA A 151 4.52 -18.80 5.43
CA ALA A 151 3.44 -17.82 5.47
C ALA A 151 2.19 -18.45 6.09
N GLN A 152 1.62 -17.80 7.08
CA GLN A 152 0.28 -18.08 7.56
C GLN A 152 -0.70 -17.17 6.84
N ILE A 153 -1.68 -17.74 6.17
CA ILE A 153 -2.74 -17.01 5.46
C ILE A 153 -4.04 -17.24 6.24
N ASP A 154 -4.68 -16.13 6.60
CA ASP A 154 -5.99 -16.15 7.27
C ASP A 154 -7.00 -15.32 6.47
N MET A 155 -8.28 -15.66 6.59
CA MET A 155 -9.37 -14.89 6.01
C MET A 155 -9.83 -13.79 6.96
N TYR A 156 -10.07 -12.62 6.39
CA TYR A 156 -10.57 -11.44 7.10
C TYR A 156 -11.74 -10.81 6.37
N LYS A 157 -12.62 -10.17 7.12
CA LYS A 157 -13.68 -9.28 6.62
C LYS A 157 -13.33 -7.85 6.99
N ILE A 158 -13.48 -6.92 6.03
CA ILE A 158 -13.25 -5.50 6.28
C ILE A 158 -14.50 -4.82 6.84
N SER A 159 -14.30 -3.91 7.81
CA SER A 159 -15.36 -3.06 8.37
C SER A 159 -14.77 -1.71 8.76
N TYR A 160 -15.17 -0.64 8.08
CA TYR A 160 -14.66 0.72 8.36
C TYR A 160 -15.28 1.36 9.61
N ASP A 161 -16.42 0.86 10.08
CA ASP A 161 -17.11 1.36 11.25
C ASP A 161 -16.60 0.73 12.55
N SER A 162 -15.78 -0.29 12.44
CA SER A 162 -15.17 -1.00 13.57
C SER A 162 -13.79 -0.41 13.91
N LYS A 163 -13.44 -0.42 15.21
CA LYS A 163 -12.08 -0.14 15.65
C LYS A 163 -11.07 -1.15 15.11
N ASN A 164 -11.53 -2.38 14.89
CA ASN A 164 -10.79 -3.43 14.22
C ASN A 164 -11.22 -3.48 12.75
N ILE A 165 -10.49 -2.77 11.89
CA ILE A 165 -10.79 -2.67 10.46
C ILE A 165 -10.84 -4.04 9.78
N PHE A 166 -10.00 -4.98 10.21
CA PHE A 166 -10.02 -6.37 9.77
C PHE A 166 -10.48 -7.29 10.89
N GLU A 167 -11.59 -7.98 10.69
CA GLU A 167 -12.13 -9.00 11.59
C GLU A 167 -11.79 -10.38 11.02
N LYS A 168 -11.08 -11.19 11.81
CA LYS A 168 -10.72 -12.56 11.40
C LYS A 168 -11.97 -13.41 11.28
N VAL A 169 -12.12 -14.08 10.15
CA VAL A 169 -13.19 -15.09 9.95
C VAL A 169 -12.73 -16.39 10.60
N VAL A 170 -13.54 -16.90 11.53
CA VAL A 170 -13.34 -18.18 12.21
C VAL A 170 -14.39 -19.14 11.68
N TYR A 171 -13.97 -20.32 11.24
CA TYR A 171 -14.84 -21.42 10.75
C TYR A 171 -15.11 -22.44 11.85
#